data_0e1547c472c40e5cb790f1de7726f0a9
#
_entry.id   0e1547c472c40e5cb790f1de7726f0a9
#
_cell.length_a   1.000
_cell.length_b   1.000
_cell.length_c   1.000
_cell.angle_alpha   90.00
_cell.angle_beta   90.00
_cell.angle_gamma   90.00
#
_symmetry.space_group_name_H-M   'P 1'
#
loop_
_entity.id
_entity.type
_entity.pdbx_description
1 polymer ?
#
loop_
_entity_poly.entity_id
_entity_poly.type
_entity_poly.pdbx_seq_one_letter_code
_entity_poly.pdbx_strand_id
1 'polypeptide(L)'
;LIEQNPSREDALRLREAALTAGEESLHVREEAAAQAWPDIEAVMADLREANEHLVVANLKSQALAQELARLNEKATAESQAKDDFFALLSHELRTPLTSIKGWAELLVRNPDAPTIAEAARSIATSAALQAQLVDDLLDVSRIMTGKFGFTEAEMDLRPVVEDAMSALHPMAAAKGLSLRMVARQSIVINGDASRLRQVIVNLLSNAVKFTPAGGLIEVRVALDGSFGIVEVSDTGDGISERFLPDVFNRHAQADARRFGGLGLGLAIVKHIVELHGGTVAALSQGEGKGATFTVRLPILRQE
;
A
#
# COMPACT_ATOMS: atom_id res chain seq x y z
N LEU A 1 91.17 6.84 67.64
CA LEU A 1 90.75 6.65 66.24
C LEU A 1 90.30 8.02 65.71
N ILE A 2 91.18 8.66 64.94
CA ILE A 2 90.93 9.95 64.30
C ILE A 2 90.16 9.64 63.01
N GLU A 3 88.84 9.97 62.97
CA GLU A 3 88.08 9.99 61.71
C GLU A 3 88.75 11.09 60.80
N GLN A 4 89.40 10.70 59.78
CA GLN A 4 89.89 11.64 58.74
C GLN A 4 88.64 12.16 58.00
N ASN A 5 88.30 13.40 58.27
CA ASN A 5 87.32 14.16 57.51
C ASN A 5 87.80 14.30 56.08
N PRO A 6 87.14 13.83 55.01
CA PRO A 6 87.70 13.94 53.67
C PRO A 6 87.94 15.41 53.30
N SER A 7 89.02 15.65 52.63
CA SER A 7 89.40 17.00 52.23
C SER A 7 88.31 17.58 51.31
N ARG A 8 88.15 18.89 51.37
CA ARG A 8 87.16 19.62 50.51
C ARG A 8 87.35 19.29 49.01
N GLU A 9 88.60 18.93 48.61
CA GLU A 9 88.88 18.46 47.27
C GLU A 9 88.34 17.07 46.96
N ASP A 10 88.41 16.11 47.89
CA ASP A 10 87.87 14.77 47.70
C ASP A 10 86.34 14.79 47.62
N ALA A 11 85.72 15.65 48.40
CA ALA A 11 84.23 15.87 48.30
C ALA A 11 83.80 16.49 46.95
N LEU A 12 84.64 17.40 46.43
CA LEU A 12 84.36 17.99 45.10
C LEU A 12 84.55 16.96 43.99
N ARG A 13 85.64 16.14 44.03
CA ARG A 13 85.91 15.08 43.03
C ARG A 13 84.76 14.00 43.06
N LEU A 14 84.30 13.63 44.21
CA LEU A 14 83.14 12.68 44.33
C LEU A 14 81.81 13.29 43.74
N ARG A 15 81.65 14.58 43.93
CA ARG A 15 80.49 15.28 43.40
C ARG A 15 80.53 15.46 41.88
N GLU A 16 81.73 15.75 41.34
CA GLU A 16 81.97 15.81 39.89
C GLU A 16 81.79 14.42 39.24
N ALA A 17 82.38 13.38 39.86
CA ALA A 17 82.15 12.01 39.36
C ALA A 17 80.71 11.54 39.40
N ALA A 18 79.99 11.96 40.43
CA ALA A 18 78.52 11.68 40.51
C ALA A 18 77.71 12.43 39.45
N LEU A 19 78.12 13.68 39.16
CA LEU A 19 77.49 14.48 38.09
C LEU A 19 77.72 13.86 36.70
N THR A 20 79.05 13.52 36.41
CA THR A 20 79.35 12.86 35.13
C THR A 20 78.69 11.52 34.95
N ALA A 21 78.62 10.68 35.99
CA ALA A 21 77.88 9.41 35.96
C ALA A 21 76.37 9.64 35.75
N GLY A 22 75.84 10.72 36.33
CA GLY A 22 74.49 11.14 36.12
C GLY A 22 74.15 11.60 34.67
N GLU A 23 75.08 12.38 34.10
CA GLU A 23 75.00 12.84 32.71
C GLU A 23 75.10 11.68 31.71
N GLU A 24 76.09 10.76 31.93
CA GLU A 24 76.19 9.54 31.11
C GLU A 24 74.96 8.65 31.18
N SER A 25 74.33 8.49 32.38
CA SER A 25 73.14 7.75 32.57
C SER A 25 71.92 8.40 31.87
N LEU A 26 71.89 9.74 31.88
CA LEU A 26 70.83 10.49 31.16
C LEU A 26 70.99 10.33 29.65
N HIS A 27 72.22 10.44 29.14
CA HIS A 27 72.50 10.28 27.72
C HIS A 27 72.15 8.88 27.19
N VAL A 28 72.48 7.82 27.92
CA VAL A 28 72.13 6.44 27.58
C VAL A 28 70.58 6.26 27.57
N ARG A 29 69.87 6.91 28.47
CA ARG A 29 68.35 6.87 28.52
C ARG A 29 67.79 7.67 27.37
N GLU A 30 68.35 8.79 27.00
CA GLU A 30 67.91 9.58 25.85
C GLU A 30 68.17 8.86 24.53
N GLU A 31 69.29 8.19 24.37
CA GLU A 31 69.57 7.37 23.19
C GLU A 31 68.63 6.17 23.09
N ALA A 32 68.41 5.46 24.21
CA ALA A 32 67.41 4.34 24.24
C ALA A 32 66.01 4.80 23.95
N ALA A 33 65.62 5.95 24.44
CA ALA A 33 64.32 6.56 24.13
C ALA A 33 64.22 6.96 22.65
N ALA A 34 65.27 7.57 22.11
CA ALA A 34 65.33 7.96 20.69
C ALA A 34 65.28 6.77 19.74
N GLN A 35 65.86 5.63 20.13
CA GLN A 35 65.79 4.37 19.35
C GLN A 35 64.42 3.72 19.43
N ALA A 36 63.72 3.79 20.56
CA ALA A 36 62.37 3.21 20.74
C ALA A 36 61.28 4.07 20.10
N TRP A 37 61.49 5.37 19.90
CA TRP A 37 60.51 6.31 19.41
C TRP A 37 59.91 5.97 18.02
N PRO A 38 60.70 5.57 17.00
CA PRO A 38 60.20 5.17 15.69
C PRO A 38 59.30 3.95 15.74
N ASP A 39 59.60 2.97 16.60
CA ASP A 39 58.80 1.77 16.76
C ASP A 39 57.44 2.09 17.39
N ILE A 40 57.41 3.00 18.35
CA ILE A 40 56.16 3.49 18.96
C ILE A 40 55.31 4.26 17.94
N GLU A 41 55.92 5.11 17.12
CA GLU A 41 55.21 5.85 16.05
C GLU A 41 54.60 4.89 15.02
N ALA A 42 55.33 3.84 14.61
CA ALA A 42 54.84 2.83 13.69
C ALA A 42 53.59 2.08 14.28
N VAL A 43 53.69 1.60 15.53
CA VAL A 43 52.60 0.95 16.22
C VAL A 43 51.37 1.88 16.38
N MET A 44 51.61 3.16 16.66
CA MET A 44 50.52 4.16 16.75
C MET A 44 49.87 4.44 15.40
N ALA A 45 50.63 4.40 14.30
CA ALA A 45 50.07 4.52 12.94
C ALA A 45 49.21 3.32 12.59
N ASP A 46 49.69 2.09 12.81
CA ASP A 46 48.94 0.85 12.59
C ASP A 46 47.65 0.81 13.42
N LEU A 47 47.73 1.26 14.66
CA LEU A 47 46.55 1.29 15.57
C LEU A 47 45.49 2.31 15.07
N ARG A 48 45.94 3.46 14.53
CA ARG A 48 45.02 4.44 13.94
C ARG A 48 44.33 3.87 12.70
N GLU A 49 45.10 3.25 11.81
CA GLU A 49 44.52 2.62 10.60
C GLU A 49 43.52 1.52 10.95
N ALA A 50 43.90 0.64 11.89
CA ALA A 50 42.99 -0.41 12.37
C ALA A 50 41.71 0.17 12.99
N ASN A 51 41.81 1.26 13.76
CA ASN A 51 40.68 1.92 14.36
C ASN A 51 39.75 2.59 13.32
N GLU A 52 40.33 3.22 12.29
CA GLU A 52 39.56 3.77 11.16
C GLU A 52 38.80 2.66 10.42
N HIS A 53 39.45 1.53 10.14
CA HIS A 53 38.80 0.39 9.54
C HIS A 53 37.66 -0.15 10.38
N LEU A 54 37.83 -0.27 11.72
CA LEU A 54 36.84 -0.70 12.65
C LEU A 54 35.63 0.26 12.70
N VAL A 55 35.84 1.57 12.69
CA VAL A 55 34.81 2.58 12.65
C VAL A 55 33.97 2.45 11.36
N VAL A 56 34.66 2.34 10.20
CA VAL A 56 33.96 2.17 8.91
C VAL A 56 33.17 0.86 8.87
N ALA A 57 33.74 -0.24 9.35
CA ALA A 57 33.05 -1.54 9.42
C ALA A 57 31.83 -1.49 10.34
N ASN A 58 31.91 -0.81 11.48
CA ASN A 58 30.79 -0.64 12.41
C ASN A 58 29.68 0.20 11.79
N LEU A 59 30.00 1.32 11.13
CA LEU A 59 29.00 2.15 10.44
C LEU A 59 28.28 1.36 9.33
N LYS A 60 29.01 0.58 8.54
CA LYS A 60 28.41 -0.31 7.52
C LYS A 60 27.51 -1.36 8.13
N SER A 61 27.93 -1.99 9.23
CA SER A 61 27.13 -2.98 9.95
C SER A 61 25.84 -2.38 10.51
N GLN A 62 25.92 -1.18 11.09
CA GLN A 62 24.72 -0.48 11.59
C GLN A 62 23.76 -0.11 10.45
N ALA A 63 24.25 0.40 9.33
CA ALA A 63 23.41 0.73 8.17
C ALA A 63 22.72 -0.54 7.61
N LEU A 64 23.45 -1.65 7.50
CA LEU A 64 22.88 -2.92 7.05
C LEU A 64 21.85 -3.45 8.02
N ALA A 65 22.07 -3.37 9.33
CA ALA A 65 21.13 -3.78 10.36
C ALA A 65 19.83 -2.95 10.31
N GLN A 66 19.92 -1.65 10.08
CA GLN A 66 18.77 -0.77 9.89
C GLN A 66 17.95 -1.14 8.64
N GLU A 67 18.63 -1.38 7.51
CA GLU A 67 17.95 -1.79 6.28
C GLU A 67 17.27 -3.17 6.42
N LEU A 68 17.93 -4.13 7.07
CA LEU A 68 17.34 -5.44 7.40
C LEU A 68 16.11 -5.30 8.29
N ALA A 69 16.15 -4.45 9.31
CA ALA A 69 15.00 -4.18 10.18
C ALA A 69 13.84 -3.60 9.37
N ARG A 70 14.09 -2.61 8.51
CA ARG A 70 13.10 -2.01 7.64
C ARG A 70 12.47 -3.02 6.66
N LEU A 71 13.28 -3.87 6.05
CA LEU A 71 12.79 -4.92 5.13
C LEU A 71 11.96 -5.97 5.88
N ASN A 72 12.38 -6.33 7.09
CA ASN A 72 11.66 -7.30 7.92
C ASN A 72 10.30 -6.74 8.40
N GLU A 73 10.25 -5.46 8.80
CA GLU A 73 8.99 -4.78 9.13
C GLU A 73 8.04 -4.77 7.94
N LYS A 74 8.55 -4.44 6.74
CA LYS A 74 7.75 -4.47 5.51
C LYS A 74 7.24 -5.88 5.21
N ALA A 75 8.09 -6.88 5.26
CA ALA A 75 7.70 -8.28 5.01
C ALA A 75 6.66 -8.79 6.02
N THR A 76 6.81 -8.42 7.30
CA THR A 76 5.84 -8.79 8.35
C THR A 76 4.49 -8.11 8.14
N ALA A 77 4.49 -6.82 7.78
CA ALA A 77 3.27 -6.08 7.47
C ALA A 77 2.54 -6.65 6.23
N GLU A 78 3.29 -7.01 5.18
CA GLU A 78 2.73 -7.68 4.00
C GLU A 78 2.16 -9.07 4.33
N SER A 79 2.84 -9.85 5.17
CA SER A 79 2.35 -11.16 5.62
C SER A 79 1.07 -11.01 6.44
N GLN A 80 1.03 -10.07 7.38
CA GLN A 80 -0.15 -9.82 8.20
C GLN A 80 -1.34 -9.37 7.35
N ALA A 81 -1.14 -8.44 6.42
CA ALA A 81 -2.19 -8.01 5.49
C ALA A 81 -2.74 -9.16 4.64
N LYS A 82 -1.89 -10.12 4.26
CA LYS A 82 -2.30 -11.32 3.54
C LYS A 82 -3.15 -12.25 4.43
N ASP A 83 -2.77 -12.46 5.68
CA ASP A 83 -3.51 -13.31 6.62
C ASP A 83 -4.88 -12.69 6.95
N ASP A 84 -4.94 -11.39 7.19
CA ASP A 84 -6.17 -10.63 7.41
C ASP A 84 -7.10 -10.72 6.19
N PHE A 85 -6.54 -10.66 4.98
CA PHE A 85 -7.28 -10.86 3.75
C PHE A 85 -7.91 -12.26 3.66
N PHE A 86 -7.17 -13.33 3.95
CA PHE A 86 -7.72 -14.69 3.91
C PHE A 86 -8.81 -14.89 4.96
N ALA A 87 -8.66 -14.29 6.14
CA ALA A 87 -9.69 -14.32 7.17
C ALA A 87 -10.97 -13.62 6.70
N LEU A 88 -10.85 -12.41 6.12
CA LEU A 88 -11.97 -11.66 5.56
C LEU A 88 -12.62 -12.41 4.38
N LEU A 89 -11.81 -12.92 3.45
CA LEU A 89 -12.29 -13.72 2.32
C LEU A 89 -13.13 -14.92 2.79
N SER A 90 -12.65 -15.63 3.80
CA SER A 90 -13.35 -16.78 4.36
C SER A 90 -14.71 -16.38 4.96
N HIS A 91 -14.77 -15.21 5.60
CA HIS A 91 -16.01 -14.68 6.16
C HIS A 91 -17.00 -14.27 5.05
N GLU A 92 -16.53 -13.50 4.06
CA GLU A 92 -17.37 -13.00 2.97
C GLU A 92 -17.89 -14.10 2.04
N LEU A 93 -17.13 -15.19 1.86
CA LEU A 93 -17.62 -16.37 1.13
C LEU A 93 -18.60 -17.21 1.95
N ARG A 94 -18.42 -17.28 3.26
CA ARG A 94 -19.29 -18.10 4.15
C ARG A 94 -20.68 -17.51 4.29
N THR A 95 -20.80 -16.20 4.34
CA THR A 95 -22.09 -15.49 4.56
C THR A 95 -23.12 -15.84 3.49
N PRO A 96 -22.87 -15.62 2.17
CA PRO A 96 -23.84 -15.99 1.13
C PRO A 96 -24.09 -17.52 1.07
N LEU A 97 -23.05 -18.33 1.31
CA LEU A 97 -23.19 -19.79 1.34
C LEU A 97 -24.11 -20.24 2.47
N THR A 98 -23.99 -19.63 3.66
CA THR A 98 -24.87 -19.92 4.80
C THR A 98 -26.31 -19.53 4.49
N SER A 99 -26.53 -18.40 3.81
CA SER A 99 -27.87 -17.98 3.37
C SER A 99 -28.45 -18.96 2.37
N ILE A 100 -27.69 -19.36 1.33
CA ILE A 100 -28.14 -20.37 0.35
C ILE A 100 -28.52 -21.66 1.04
N LYS A 101 -27.63 -22.17 1.91
CA LYS A 101 -27.87 -23.42 2.64
C LYS A 101 -29.11 -23.33 3.54
N GLY A 102 -29.23 -22.26 4.32
CA GLY A 102 -30.36 -22.09 5.24
C GLY A 102 -31.74 -22.04 4.53
N TRP A 103 -31.81 -21.31 3.42
CA TRP A 103 -33.03 -21.25 2.61
C TRP A 103 -33.31 -22.58 1.91
N ALA A 104 -32.29 -23.28 1.41
CA ALA A 104 -32.47 -24.60 0.81
C ALA A 104 -32.98 -25.63 1.83
N GLU A 105 -32.41 -25.64 3.06
CA GLU A 105 -32.89 -26.52 4.14
C GLU A 105 -34.32 -26.19 4.57
N LEU A 106 -34.70 -24.90 4.59
CA LEU A 106 -36.06 -24.47 4.92
C LEU A 106 -37.06 -24.96 3.87
N LEU A 107 -36.73 -24.85 2.58
CA LEU A 107 -37.58 -25.33 1.47
C LEU A 107 -37.76 -26.86 1.51
N VAL A 108 -36.73 -27.61 1.92
CA VAL A 108 -36.85 -29.07 2.07
C VAL A 108 -37.79 -29.45 3.22
N ARG A 109 -37.81 -28.67 4.30
CA ARG A 109 -38.60 -28.95 5.49
C ARG A 109 -40.06 -28.45 5.38
N ASN A 110 -40.28 -27.33 4.69
CA ASN A 110 -41.60 -26.68 4.64
C ASN A 110 -41.80 -26.03 3.24
N PRO A 111 -42.32 -26.78 2.26
CA PRO A 111 -42.45 -26.34 0.88
C PRO A 111 -43.71 -25.48 0.63
N ASP A 112 -44.04 -24.48 1.48
CA ASP A 112 -45.16 -23.58 1.27
C ASP A 112 -44.88 -22.51 0.19
N ALA A 113 -45.88 -22.22 -0.64
CA ALA A 113 -45.70 -21.36 -1.83
C ALA A 113 -45.21 -19.92 -1.57
N PRO A 114 -45.60 -19.18 -0.54
CA PRO A 114 -45.06 -17.85 -0.24
C PRO A 114 -43.58 -17.89 0.09
N THR A 115 -43.15 -18.92 0.82
CA THR A 115 -41.76 -19.14 1.23
C THR A 115 -40.88 -19.55 0.06
N ILE A 116 -41.41 -20.27 -0.94
CA ILE A 116 -40.62 -20.68 -2.14
C ILE A 116 -40.14 -19.47 -2.91
N ALA A 117 -40.98 -18.49 -3.19
CA ALA A 117 -40.59 -17.31 -3.97
C ALA A 117 -39.56 -16.42 -3.23
N GLU A 118 -39.65 -16.31 -1.92
CA GLU A 118 -38.73 -15.58 -1.09
C GLU A 118 -37.36 -16.30 -1.00
N ALA A 119 -37.38 -17.61 -0.75
CA ALA A 119 -36.22 -18.45 -0.70
C ALA A 119 -35.48 -18.47 -2.05
N ALA A 120 -36.20 -18.63 -3.17
CA ALA A 120 -35.59 -18.61 -4.49
C ALA A 120 -34.91 -17.26 -4.79
N ARG A 121 -35.51 -16.12 -4.44
CA ARG A 121 -34.92 -14.80 -4.56
C ARG A 121 -33.67 -14.65 -3.70
N SER A 122 -33.74 -15.07 -2.45
CA SER A 122 -32.60 -14.97 -1.52
C SER A 122 -31.45 -15.86 -1.95
N ILE A 123 -31.73 -17.10 -2.40
CA ILE A 123 -30.72 -18.01 -2.96
C ILE A 123 -30.04 -17.40 -4.21
N ALA A 124 -30.87 -16.89 -5.15
CA ALA A 124 -30.36 -16.28 -6.39
C ALA A 124 -29.48 -15.06 -6.10
N THR A 125 -29.90 -14.18 -5.17
CA THR A 125 -29.11 -13.01 -4.76
C THR A 125 -27.78 -13.41 -4.10
N SER A 126 -27.83 -14.40 -3.21
CA SER A 126 -26.62 -14.87 -2.50
C SER A 126 -25.66 -15.59 -3.46
N ALA A 127 -26.19 -16.37 -4.43
CA ALA A 127 -25.37 -17.01 -5.46
C ALA A 127 -24.71 -16.00 -6.41
N ALA A 128 -25.43 -14.95 -6.82
CA ALA A 128 -24.87 -13.87 -7.64
C ALA A 128 -23.77 -13.11 -6.90
N LEU A 129 -23.94 -12.81 -5.61
CA LEU A 129 -22.92 -12.18 -4.78
C LEU A 129 -21.68 -13.08 -4.66
N GLN A 130 -21.86 -14.38 -4.47
CA GLN A 130 -20.75 -15.33 -4.37
C GLN A 130 -19.97 -15.44 -5.69
N ALA A 131 -20.66 -15.47 -6.82
CA ALA A 131 -20.02 -15.46 -8.14
C ALA A 131 -19.17 -14.20 -8.34
N GLN A 132 -19.70 -13.01 -8.00
CA GLN A 132 -18.98 -11.76 -8.09
C GLN A 132 -17.70 -11.76 -7.21
N LEU A 133 -17.79 -12.26 -5.97
CA LEU A 133 -16.60 -12.36 -5.09
C LEU A 133 -15.52 -13.27 -5.68
N VAL A 134 -15.91 -14.39 -6.31
CA VAL A 134 -14.97 -15.29 -6.99
C VAL A 134 -14.35 -14.62 -8.21
N ASP A 135 -15.12 -13.91 -9.02
CA ASP A 135 -14.63 -13.19 -10.20
C ASP A 135 -13.65 -12.06 -9.80
N ASP A 136 -13.98 -11.29 -8.77
CA ASP A 136 -13.08 -10.26 -8.23
C ASP A 136 -11.75 -10.86 -7.74
N LEU A 137 -11.79 -12.01 -7.06
CA LEU A 137 -10.60 -12.71 -6.60
C LEU A 137 -9.73 -13.21 -7.75
N LEU A 138 -10.36 -13.79 -8.79
CA LEU A 138 -9.67 -14.24 -10.01
C LEU A 138 -9.03 -13.05 -10.75
N ASP A 139 -9.71 -11.93 -10.84
CA ASP A 139 -9.17 -10.73 -11.46
C ASP A 139 -7.96 -10.19 -10.67
N VAL A 140 -8.04 -10.10 -9.35
CA VAL A 140 -6.88 -9.72 -8.53
C VAL A 140 -5.71 -10.70 -8.71
N SER A 141 -5.97 -12.01 -8.74
CA SER A 141 -4.95 -13.03 -8.98
C SER A 141 -4.26 -12.84 -10.36
N ARG A 142 -5.06 -12.56 -11.40
CA ARG A 142 -4.54 -12.29 -12.76
C ARG A 142 -3.73 -11.00 -12.82
N ILE A 143 -4.18 -9.95 -12.12
CA ILE A 143 -3.45 -8.68 -11.96
C ILE A 143 -2.07 -8.93 -11.32
N MET A 144 -2.04 -9.68 -10.21
CA MET A 144 -0.78 -9.98 -9.50
C MET A 144 0.21 -10.79 -10.32
N THR A 145 -0.29 -11.66 -11.21
CA THR A 145 0.54 -12.53 -12.05
C THR A 145 0.86 -11.92 -13.43
N GLY A 146 0.39 -10.70 -13.73
CA GLY A 146 0.55 -10.04 -15.01
C GLY A 146 -0.20 -10.74 -16.17
N LYS A 147 -1.20 -11.58 -15.84
CA LYS A 147 -2.00 -12.36 -16.81
C LYS A 147 -3.42 -11.79 -17.00
N PHE A 148 -3.63 -10.52 -16.62
CA PHE A 148 -4.93 -9.89 -16.79
C PHE A 148 -5.22 -9.69 -18.27
N GLY A 149 -6.29 -10.33 -18.78
CA GLY A 149 -6.68 -10.23 -20.17
C GLY A 149 -7.20 -8.84 -20.51
N PHE A 150 -6.70 -8.26 -21.60
CA PHE A 150 -7.02 -6.93 -22.06
C PHE A 150 -7.03 -6.91 -23.60
N THR A 151 -8.15 -6.51 -24.20
CA THR A 151 -8.34 -6.50 -25.64
C THR A 151 -8.77 -5.08 -26.08
N GLU A 152 -7.87 -4.37 -26.72
CA GLU A 152 -8.16 -3.01 -27.20
C GLU A 152 -8.95 -3.02 -28.50
N ALA A 153 -9.97 -2.19 -28.55
CA ALA A 153 -10.72 -1.86 -29.74
C ALA A 153 -11.22 -0.41 -29.68
N GLU A 154 -11.44 0.18 -30.84
CA GLU A 154 -12.12 1.47 -30.94
C GLU A 154 -13.56 1.33 -30.44
N MET A 155 -13.97 2.18 -29.48
CA MET A 155 -15.28 2.10 -28.85
C MET A 155 -15.77 3.46 -28.36
N ASP A 156 -17.09 3.64 -28.35
CA ASP A 156 -17.74 4.78 -27.68
C ASP A 156 -17.99 4.47 -26.20
N LEU A 157 -17.63 5.41 -25.32
CA LEU A 157 -17.85 5.28 -23.87
C LEU A 157 -19.34 5.29 -23.48
N ARG A 158 -20.17 6.02 -24.23
CA ARG A 158 -21.58 6.22 -23.88
C ARG A 158 -22.39 4.92 -23.83
N PRO A 159 -22.37 4.04 -24.84
CA PRO A 159 -23.09 2.76 -24.78
C PRO A 159 -22.65 1.87 -23.61
N VAL A 160 -21.35 1.89 -23.28
CA VAL A 160 -20.80 1.10 -22.15
C VAL A 160 -21.34 1.59 -20.81
N VAL A 161 -21.44 2.90 -20.63
CA VAL A 161 -22.02 3.52 -19.44
C VAL A 161 -23.52 3.22 -19.35
N GLU A 162 -24.26 3.35 -20.48
CA GLU A 162 -25.69 3.06 -20.56
C GLU A 162 -25.99 1.59 -20.19
N ASP A 163 -25.20 0.64 -20.69
CA ASP A 163 -25.33 -0.79 -20.37
C ASP A 163 -25.07 -1.08 -18.89
N ALA A 164 -24.00 -0.49 -18.31
CA ALA A 164 -23.72 -0.62 -16.90
C ALA A 164 -24.80 -0.04 -16.00
N MET A 165 -25.37 1.11 -16.37
CA MET A 165 -26.49 1.73 -15.65
C MET A 165 -27.74 0.89 -15.72
N SER A 166 -28.05 0.31 -16.89
CA SER A 166 -29.19 -0.57 -17.08
C SER A 166 -29.12 -1.80 -16.19
N ALA A 167 -27.93 -2.37 -16.01
CA ALA A 167 -27.72 -3.51 -15.13
C ALA A 167 -27.96 -3.17 -13.64
N LEU A 168 -27.66 -1.95 -13.20
CA LEU A 168 -27.82 -1.52 -11.79
C LEU A 168 -29.18 -0.83 -11.50
N HIS A 169 -29.93 -0.47 -12.53
CA HIS A 169 -31.23 0.20 -12.40
C HIS A 169 -32.22 -0.56 -11.47
N PRO A 170 -32.38 -1.89 -11.56
CA PRO A 170 -33.26 -2.61 -10.66
C PRO A 170 -32.91 -2.50 -9.18
N MET A 171 -31.59 -2.53 -8.88
CA MET A 171 -31.08 -2.37 -7.51
C MET A 171 -31.30 -0.95 -6.97
N ALA A 172 -31.03 0.04 -7.80
CA ALA A 172 -31.25 1.45 -7.45
C ALA A 172 -32.75 1.71 -7.21
N ALA A 173 -33.62 1.23 -8.09
CA ALA A 173 -35.07 1.35 -7.97
C ALA A 173 -35.62 0.64 -6.71
N ALA A 174 -35.15 -0.58 -6.39
CA ALA A 174 -35.54 -1.31 -5.19
C ALA A 174 -35.16 -0.57 -3.90
N LYS A 175 -34.07 0.24 -3.94
CA LYS A 175 -33.65 1.08 -2.81
C LYS A 175 -34.28 2.49 -2.84
N GLY A 176 -35.07 2.81 -3.86
CA GLY A 176 -35.72 4.13 -4.03
C GLY A 176 -34.72 5.23 -4.41
N LEU A 177 -33.61 4.89 -5.10
CA LEU A 177 -32.62 5.85 -5.55
C LEU A 177 -32.97 6.43 -6.92
N SER A 178 -32.66 7.71 -7.14
CA SER A 178 -32.66 8.33 -8.47
C SER A 178 -31.34 8.07 -9.16
N LEU A 179 -31.38 7.41 -10.33
CA LEU A 179 -30.22 7.17 -11.17
C LEU A 179 -30.34 8.02 -12.46
N ARG A 180 -29.39 8.92 -12.69
CA ARG A 180 -29.41 9.86 -13.84
C ARG A 180 -28.14 9.76 -14.65
N MET A 181 -28.26 9.96 -15.96
CA MET A 181 -27.13 10.10 -16.88
C MET A 181 -27.13 11.47 -17.54
N VAL A 182 -25.95 12.09 -17.62
CA VAL A 182 -25.69 13.32 -18.33
C VAL A 182 -24.58 13.05 -19.34
N ALA A 183 -24.92 12.83 -20.58
CA ALA A 183 -23.96 12.64 -21.68
C ALA A 183 -24.37 13.55 -22.85
N ARG A 184 -23.49 14.47 -23.23
CA ARG A 184 -23.79 15.46 -24.30
C ARG A 184 -23.30 15.04 -25.67
N GLN A 185 -22.28 14.19 -25.73
CA GLN A 185 -21.63 13.80 -27.00
C GLN A 185 -21.07 12.38 -26.89
N SER A 186 -20.84 11.76 -28.05
CA SER A 186 -20.07 10.52 -28.20
C SER A 186 -18.60 10.78 -27.94
N ILE A 187 -17.94 9.89 -27.21
CA ILE A 187 -16.50 9.97 -26.87
C ILE A 187 -15.85 8.64 -27.24
N VAL A 188 -15.06 8.68 -28.31
CA VAL A 188 -14.40 7.51 -28.84
C VAL A 188 -13.00 7.37 -28.22
N ILE A 189 -12.73 6.17 -27.72
CA ILE A 189 -11.45 5.79 -27.13
C ILE A 189 -10.97 4.45 -27.71
N ASN A 190 -9.70 4.12 -27.48
CA ASN A 190 -9.20 2.75 -27.67
C ASN A 190 -9.20 2.03 -26.32
N GLY A 191 -9.94 0.93 -26.21
CA GLY A 191 -10.06 0.21 -24.94
C GLY A 191 -10.83 -1.09 -25.01
N ASP A 192 -10.93 -1.75 -23.87
CA ASP A 192 -11.72 -2.98 -23.68
C ASP A 192 -13.09 -2.64 -23.08
N ALA A 193 -14.13 -2.76 -23.90
CA ALA A 193 -15.51 -2.43 -23.50
C ALA A 193 -15.99 -3.26 -22.30
N SER A 194 -15.61 -4.54 -22.21
CA SER A 194 -16.00 -5.41 -21.11
C SER A 194 -15.35 -4.98 -19.80
N ARG A 195 -14.08 -4.60 -19.84
CA ARG A 195 -13.34 -4.11 -18.69
C ARG A 195 -13.79 -2.72 -18.25
N LEU A 196 -14.06 -1.83 -19.17
CA LEU A 196 -14.64 -0.52 -18.83
C LEU A 196 -16.07 -0.63 -18.28
N ARG A 197 -16.88 -1.54 -18.81
CA ARG A 197 -18.17 -1.87 -18.20
C ARG A 197 -17.98 -2.33 -16.75
N GLN A 198 -17.02 -3.19 -16.47
CA GLN A 198 -16.67 -3.63 -15.10
C GLN A 198 -16.29 -2.45 -14.21
N VAL A 199 -15.49 -1.48 -14.69
CA VAL A 199 -15.18 -0.24 -13.98
C VAL A 199 -16.45 0.50 -13.57
N ILE A 200 -17.34 0.76 -14.53
CA ILE A 200 -18.56 1.53 -14.27
C ILE A 200 -19.52 0.78 -13.33
N VAL A 201 -19.67 -0.54 -13.50
CA VAL A 201 -20.47 -1.39 -12.60
C VAL A 201 -19.94 -1.34 -11.17
N ASN A 202 -18.62 -1.40 -10.96
CA ASN A 202 -18.01 -1.32 -9.64
C ASN A 202 -18.24 0.04 -8.98
N LEU A 203 -18.10 1.15 -9.73
CA LEU A 203 -18.37 2.49 -9.21
C LEU A 203 -19.85 2.69 -8.88
N LEU A 204 -20.75 2.28 -9.78
CA LEU A 204 -22.20 2.38 -9.56
C LEU A 204 -22.68 1.48 -8.43
N SER A 205 -22.15 0.26 -8.31
CA SER A 205 -22.48 -0.65 -7.20
C SER A 205 -22.11 -0.03 -5.85
N ASN A 206 -20.94 0.61 -5.76
CA ASN A 206 -20.55 1.36 -4.57
C ASN A 206 -21.50 2.54 -4.31
N ALA A 207 -21.84 3.32 -5.32
CA ALA A 207 -22.78 4.43 -5.18
C ALA A 207 -24.17 3.94 -4.68
N VAL A 208 -24.72 2.85 -5.24
CA VAL A 208 -25.98 2.24 -4.78
C VAL A 208 -25.86 1.74 -3.34
N LYS A 209 -24.72 1.13 -2.99
CA LYS A 209 -24.48 0.57 -1.66
C LYS A 209 -24.46 1.66 -0.58
N PHE A 210 -23.73 2.75 -0.80
CA PHE A 210 -23.46 3.79 0.18
C PHE A 210 -24.46 4.97 0.15
N THR A 211 -25.35 5.04 -0.82
CA THR A 211 -26.37 6.09 -0.87
C THR A 211 -27.63 5.63 -0.11
N PRO A 212 -28.13 6.36 0.91
CA PRO A 212 -29.39 6.07 1.58
C PRO A 212 -30.59 6.12 0.63
N ALA A 213 -31.71 5.48 1.02
CA ALA A 213 -32.96 5.54 0.27
C ALA A 213 -33.41 6.99 0.00
N GLY A 214 -33.88 7.27 -1.19
CA GLY A 214 -34.29 8.61 -1.65
C GLY A 214 -33.13 9.46 -2.18
N GLY A 215 -31.89 8.96 -2.14
CA GLY A 215 -30.71 9.67 -2.66
C GLY A 215 -30.62 9.69 -4.18
N LEU A 216 -29.60 10.41 -4.68
CA LEU A 216 -29.33 10.60 -6.09
C LEU A 216 -27.95 10.03 -6.44
N ILE A 217 -27.90 9.34 -7.57
CA ILE A 217 -26.65 8.92 -8.24
C ILE A 217 -26.67 9.53 -9.64
N GLU A 218 -25.63 10.28 -9.99
CA GLU A 218 -25.48 10.90 -11.30
C GLU A 218 -24.21 10.39 -11.99
N VAL A 219 -24.36 9.96 -13.24
CA VAL A 219 -23.23 9.57 -14.09
C VAL A 219 -23.09 10.62 -15.19
N ARG A 220 -21.94 11.29 -15.23
CA ARG A 220 -21.63 12.28 -16.23
C ARG A 220 -20.56 11.74 -17.19
N VAL A 221 -20.82 11.84 -18.50
CA VAL A 221 -19.83 11.55 -19.55
C VAL A 221 -19.54 12.86 -20.27
N ALA A 222 -18.27 13.27 -20.26
CA ALA A 222 -17.84 14.56 -20.81
C ALA A 222 -16.44 14.46 -21.42
N LEU A 223 -16.14 15.38 -22.34
CA LEU A 223 -14.80 15.58 -22.89
C LEU A 223 -14.08 16.68 -22.10
N ASP A 224 -12.82 16.43 -21.73
CA ASP A 224 -11.93 17.41 -21.12
C ASP A 224 -10.56 17.38 -21.80
N GLY A 225 -10.36 18.27 -22.74
CA GLY A 225 -9.17 18.31 -23.58
C GLY A 225 -9.00 17.04 -24.40
N SER A 226 -7.93 16.30 -24.15
CA SER A 226 -7.61 15.02 -24.80
C SER A 226 -8.10 13.79 -24.01
N PHE A 227 -9.01 13.97 -23.04
CA PHE A 227 -9.51 12.89 -22.20
C PHE A 227 -11.03 12.81 -22.26
N GLY A 228 -11.56 11.59 -22.42
CA GLY A 228 -12.92 11.25 -22.06
C GLY A 228 -13.03 11.07 -20.54
N ILE A 229 -14.03 11.71 -19.94
CA ILE A 229 -14.27 11.66 -18.50
C ILE A 229 -15.57 10.91 -18.24
N VAL A 230 -15.55 9.97 -17.30
CA VAL A 230 -16.73 9.40 -16.68
C VAL A 230 -16.69 9.72 -15.20
N GLU A 231 -17.68 10.45 -14.72
CA GLU A 231 -17.87 10.77 -13.29
C GLU A 231 -19.08 10.05 -12.76
N VAL A 232 -18.92 9.39 -11.62
CA VAL A 232 -20.03 8.81 -10.84
C VAL A 232 -20.10 9.57 -9.53
N SER A 233 -21.16 10.35 -9.36
CA SER A 233 -21.41 11.15 -8.14
C SER A 233 -22.61 10.58 -7.38
N ASP A 234 -22.53 10.52 -6.07
CA ASP A 234 -23.59 10.09 -5.18
C ASP A 234 -23.84 11.09 -4.05
N THR A 235 -25.03 11.04 -3.45
CA THR A 235 -25.40 11.82 -2.27
C THR A 235 -25.39 10.97 -1.01
N GLY A 236 -24.44 10.02 -0.94
CA GLY A 236 -24.37 9.01 0.10
C GLY A 236 -23.59 9.41 1.35
N ASP A 237 -23.15 8.37 2.06
CA ASP A 237 -22.44 8.50 3.35
C ASP A 237 -21.12 9.29 3.25
N GLY A 238 -20.58 9.49 2.03
CA GLY A 238 -19.30 10.16 1.82
C GLY A 238 -18.10 9.34 2.29
N ILE A 239 -16.93 9.95 2.19
CA ILE A 239 -15.64 9.31 2.52
C ILE A 239 -14.90 10.20 3.50
N SER A 240 -14.45 9.65 4.64
CA SER A 240 -13.66 10.41 5.59
C SER A 240 -12.32 10.87 4.98
N GLU A 241 -11.86 12.06 5.35
CA GLU A 241 -10.60 12.64 4.86
C GLU A 241 -9.41 11.70 5.09
N ARG A 242 -9.41 11.00 6.23
CA ARG A 242 -8.38 10.04 6.59
C ARG A 242 -8.32 8.83 5.66
N PHE A 243 -9.47 8.37 5.17
CA PHE A 243 -9.57 7.16 4.33
C PHE A 243 -9.44 7.45 2.83
N LEU A 244 -9.72 8.69 2.41
CA LEU A 244 -9.73 9.09 1.00
C LEU A 244 -8.43 8.78 0.23
N PRO A 245 -7.21 8.96 0.79
CA PRO A 245 -5.96 8.63 0.12
C PRO A 245 -5.81 7.12 -0.19
N ASP A 246 -6.41 6.27 0.63
CA ASP A 246 -6.25 4.82 0.56
C ASP A 246 -7.40 4.10 -0.13
N VAL A 247 -8.43 4.83 -0.61
CA VAL A 247 -9.68 4.27 -1.12
C VAL A 247 -9.50 3.29 -2.30
N PHE A 248 -8.43 3.45 -3.09
CA PHE A 248 -8.06 2.57 -4.20
C PHE A 248 -7.06 1.48 -3.82
N ASN A 249 -6.61 1.43 -2.58
CA ASN A 249 -5.70 0.38 -2.13
C ASN A 249 -6.46 -0.94 -2.00
N ARG A 250 -5.74 -2.04 -2.24
CA ARG A 250 -6.32 -3.38 -2.05
C ARG A 250 -6.72 -3.57 -0.60
N HIS A 251 -7.91 -4.16 -0.40
CA HIS A 251 -8.46 -4.44 0.93
C HIS A 251 -8.81 -3.18 1.76
N ALA A 252 -8.80 -2.01 1.13
CA ALA A 252 -9.17 -0.78 1.81
C ALA A 252 -10.69 -0.76 2.10
N GLN A 253 -11.04 -0.62 3.37
CA GLN A 253 -12.43 -0.52 3.84
C GLN A 253 -12.51 0.51 4.97
N ALA A 254 -13.43 1.45 4.86
CA ALA A 254 -13.65 2.44 5.92
C ALA A 254 -14.26 1.80 7.18
N ASP A 255 -15.17 0.84 7.00
CA ASP A 255 -15.78 0.04 8.08
C ASP A 255 -16.26 -1.32 7.52
N ALA A 256 -15.41 -2.34 7.67
CA ALA A 256 -15.68 -3.70 7.20
C ALA A 256 -16.92 -4.33 7.88
N ARG A 257 -17.25 -3.92 9.11
CA ARG A 257 -18.37 -4.48 9.87
C ARG A 257 -19.72 -3.94 9.39
N ARG A 258 -19.75 -2.72 8.87
CA ARG A 258 -20.99 -2.04 8.47
C ARG A 258 -21.44 -2.39 7.05
N PHE A 259 -20.48 -2.56 6.13
CA PHE A 259 -20.81 -2.56 4.70
C PHE A 259 -20.44 -3.84 3.94
N GLY A 260 -19.67 -4.76 4.52
CA GLY A 260 -19.23 -6.03 3.89
C GLY A 260 -18.49 -5.86 2.56
N GLY A 261 -17.97 -6.97 2.01
CA GLY A 261 -17.24 -7.01 0.76
C GLY A 261 -15.73 -7.14 0.96
N LEU A 262 -14.95 -7.42 -0.11
CA LEU A 262 -13.50 -7.70 -0.03
C LEU A 262 -12.62 -6.45 -0.14
N GLY A 263 -13.19 -5.27 -0.44
CA GLY A 263 -12.39 -4.08 -0.72
C GLY A 263 -11.53 -4.19 -1.99
N LEU A 264 -11.95 -5.02 -2.95
CA LEU A 264 -11.22 -5.27 -4.19
C LEU A 264 -11.72 -4.42 -5.36
N GLY A 265 -13.00 -4.06 -5.38
CA GLY A 265 -13.64 -3.41 -6.52
C GLY A 265 -12.94 -2.12 -6.97
N LEU A 266 -12.58 -1.22 -6.05
CA LEU A 266 -11.89 0.03 -6.40
C LEU A 266 -10.42 -0.19 -6.80
N ALA A 267 -9.76 -1.21 -6.26
CA ALA A 267 -8.40 -1.59 -6.71
C ALA A 267 -8.44 -2.16 -8.14
N ILE A 268 -9.47 -2.94 -8.48
CA ILE A 268 -9.71 -3.45 -9.85
C ILE A 268 -10.00 -2.27 -10.78
N VAL A 269 -10.85 -1.31 -10.37
CA VAL A 269 -11.13 -0.08 -11.12
C VAL A 269 -9.83 0.65 -11.47
N LYS A 270 -8.99 0.90 -10.47
CA LYS A 270 -7.71 1.59 -10.68
C LYS A 270 -6.83 0.85 -11.69
N HIS A 271 -6.67 -0.45 -11.53
CA HIS A 271 -5.84 -1.26 -12.43
C HIS A 271 -6.35 -1.25 -13.87
N ILE A 272 -7.66 -1.44 -14.08
CA ILE A 272 -8.26 -1.41 -15.42
C ILE A 272 -8.06 -0.03 -16.07
N VAL A 273 -8.29 1.05 -15.33
CA VAL A 273 -8.12 2.42 -15.84
C VAL A 273 -6.65 2.69 -16.20
N GLU A 274 -5.70 2.23 -15.37
CA GLU A 274 -4.26 2.34 -15.65
C GLU A 274 -3.85 1.54 -16.91
N LEU A 275 -4.42 0.37 -17.16
CA LEU A 275 -4.21 -0.41 -18.40
C LEU A 275 -4.70 0.33 -19.65
N HIS A 276 -5.72 1.17 -19.52
CA HIS A 276 -6.21 2.04 -20.60
C HIS A 276 -5.40 3.34 -20.73
N GLY A 277 -4.27 3.49 -20.03
CA GLY A 277 -3.47 4.74 -20.02
C GLY A 277 -4.19 5.91 -19.33
N GLY A 278 -5.23 5.62 -18.56
CA GLY A 278 -6.05 6.60 -17.85
C GLY A 278 -5.65 6.81 -16.40
N THR A 279 -6.48 7.63 -15.72
CA THR A 279 -6.36 7.88 -14.29
C THR A 279 -7.72 7.85 -13.63
N VAL A 280 -7.76 7.45 -12.34
CA VAL A 280 -8.96 7.49 -11.52
C VAL A 280 -8.71 8.29 -10.25
N ALA A 281 -9.69 9.09 -9.85
CA ALA A 281 -9.64 9.91 -8.64
C ALA A 281 -10.96 9.80 -7.86
N ALA A 282 -10.89 10.02 -6.56
CA ALA A 282 -12.06 10.12 -5.68
C ALA A 282 -12.05 11.48 -4.97
N LEU A 283 -13.20 12.08 -4.84
CA LEU A 283 -13.43 13.33 -4.11
C LEU A 283 -14.61 13.14 -3.18
N SER A 284 -14.46 13.58 -1.94
CA SER A 284 -15.56 13.70 -0.96
C SER A 284 -15.26 14.86 -0.03
N GLN A 285 -16.30 15.58 0.37
CA GLN A 285 -16.20 16.68 1.35
C GLN A 285 -16.34 16.18 2.80
N GLY A 286 -16.25 14.84 3.00
CA GLY A 286 -16.39 14.20 4.30
C GLY A 286 -17.68 13.40 4.45
N GLU A 287 -17.88 12.89 5.65
CA GLU A 287 -19.04 12.04 5.98
C GLU A 287 -20.36 12.77 5.78
N GLY A 288 -21.34 12.09 5.18
CA GLY A 288 -22.66 12.63 4.86
C GLY A 288 -22.71 13.62 3.69
N LYS A 289 -21.58 13.78 2.94
CA LYS A 289 -21.49 14.74 1.83
C LYS A 289 -21.44 14.06 0.46
N GLY A 290 -21.63 12.73 0.40
CA GLY A 290 -21.49 11.96 -0.81
C GLY A 290 -20.05 11.84 -1.31
N ALA A 291 -19.88 11.17 -2.42
CA ALA A 291 -18.61 11.01 -3.08
C ALA A 291 -18.73 11.18 -4.60
N THR A 292 -17.63 11.54 -5.23
CA THR A 292 -17.48 11.60 -6.69
C THR A 292 -16.24 10.83 -7.11
N PHE A 293 -16.44 9.85 -7.97
CA PHE A 293 -15.36 9.09 -8.59
C PHE A 293 -15.21 9.53 -10.03
N THR A 294 -14.02 9.94 -10.43
CA THR A 294 -13.72 10.45 -11.78
C THR A 294 -12.73 9.54 -12.47
N VAL A 295 -13.13 8.96 -13.60
CA VAL A 295 -12.29 8.18 -14.51
C VAL A 295 -11.94 9.04 -15.71
N ARG A 296 -10.64 9.17 -16.04
CA ARG A 296 -10.13 9.90 -17.19
C ARG A 296 -9.42 8.93 -18.13
N LEU A 297 -9.85 8.87 -19.37
CA LEU A 297 -9.33 7.95 -20.40
C LEU A 297 -8.85 8.75 -21.61
N PRO A 298 -7.69 8.46 -22.20
CA PRO A 298 -7.21 9.14 -23.38
C PRO A 298 -8.18 8.89 -24.58
N ILE A 299 -8.54 9.94 -25.31
CA ILE A 299 -9.37 9.80 -26.50
C ILE A 299 -8.51 9.42 -27.72
N LEU A 300 -9.12 8.71 -28.67
CA LEU A 300 -8.57 8.65 -30.03
C LEU A 300 -8.62 10.03 -30.61
N ARG A 301 -7.46 10.60 -31.02
CA ARG A 301 -7.45 11.85 -31.79
C ARG A 301 -8.13 11.56 -33.10
N GLN A 302 -9.24 12.25 -33.39
CA GLN A 302 -9.74 12.39 -34.73
C GLN A 302 -8.72 13.26 -35.48
N GLU A 303 -7.99 12.67 -36.43
CA GLU A 303 -7.17 13.42 -37.38
C GLU A 303 -8.05 14.29 -38.27
#